data_42592801302216d5aa577fdbced39ac7
#
_entry.id   42592801302216d5aa577fdbced39ac7
#
_cell.length_a   1.000
_cell.length_b   1.000
_cell.length_c   1.000
_cell.angle_alpha   90.00
_cell.angle_beta   90.00
_cell.angle_gamma   90.00
#
_symmetry.space_group_name_H-M   'P 1'
#
loop_
_entity.id
_entity.type
_entity.pdbx_description
1 polymer ?
#
loop_
_entity_poly.entity_id
_entity_poly.type
_entity_poly.pdbx_seq_one_letter_code
_entity_poly.pdbx_strand_id
1 'polypeptide(L)'
;MPRVLEHLEPKAVFHFFEDLTRIPHGSRNTKAISDYCAAFARARGLWVYQDELNNVIIKKPASAGYETAPAVILQGHLDMVAEKTPESPIDMTKDALDLQVEGDYVSAKGTTLGGDDGIAVAMALAILDSSEIAHPALEAVFTVDEEIGMEGAQGLDFSQLSARRMLNIDSEDEGIFTVSCAGGASANVSVGLTMAPNAAPCAKLTVSGLIGGHSGQEINKGRANANILLGRVLDALVQKLPVRLVSAAGGRKDNAIPNAAEAVLALAEGDLPAAKQIVSACTADLRKEYAVADPGVTVTLEEAAVCPQALTEEATLRVVRYLLLVPNGIAAMSMDIPGLVQTSCNLGIFHVADGVLTAVSSVRSSVASQKQMLLARFAALSQLLGGSLQVTGAYPAWEYRRESALREKIAAVYEQQTGRAPKIEAIHAGLECGLFAGQLPGLDCVSFGPDLVDIHTAREKMSISSVQRTWKFLLGVLEALKD
;
A
#
# COMPACT_ATOMS: atom_id res chain seq x y z
N MET A 1 20.61 -30.02 -5.20
CA MET A 1 20.13 -30.56 -3.89
C MET A 1 18.91 -31.42 -4.15
N PRO A 2 18.58 -32.43 -3.34
CA PRO A 2 17.31 -33.13 -3.47
C PRO A 2 16.17 -32.14 -3.26
N ARG A 3 15.01 -32.41 -3.87
CA ARG A 3 13.84 -31.54 -3.71
C ARG A 3 13.23 -31.74 -2.32
N VAL A 4 12.89 -30.63 -1.67
CA VAL A 4 12.26 -30.61 -0.35
C VAL A 4 10.76 -30.81 -0.46
N LEU A 5 10.13 -30.29 -1.52
CA LEU A 5 8.68 -30.24 -1.70
C LEU A 5 8.13 -31.35 -2.63
N GLU A 6 8.97 -32.27 -3.16
CA GLU A 6 8.57 -33.27 -4.16
C GLU A 6 7.47 -34.23 -3.73
N HIS A 7 7.26 -34.36 -2.41
CA HIS A 7 6.24 -35.24 -1.81
C HIS A 7 4.88 -34.52 -1.60
N LEU A 8 4.82 -33.20 -1.83
CA LEU A 8 3.62 -32.40 -1.64
C LEU A 8 2.74 -32.41 -2.89
N GLU A 9 1.42 -32.35 -2.66
CA GLU A 9 0.42 -32.18 -3.73
C GLU A 9 -0.16 -30.73 -3.67
N PRO A 10 -0.46 -30.13 -4.82
CA PRO A 10 -0.32 -30.63 -6.19
C PRO A 10 1.15 -30.57 -6.65
N LYS A 11 1.66 -31.71 -7.14
CA LYS A 11 3.09 -31.86 -7.48
C LYS A 11 3.62 -30.80 -8.42
N ALA A 12 2.87 -30.48 -9.48
CA ALA A 12 3.31 -29.49 -10.46
C ALA A 12 3.50 -28.10 -9.83
N VAL A 13 2.59 -27.68 -8.96
CA VAL A 13 2.66 -26.36 -8.30
C VAL A 13 3.87 -26.30 -7.37
N PHE A 14 4.02 -27.28 -6.46
CA PHE A 14 5.16 -27.29 -5.52
C PHE A 14 6.50 -27.53 -6.23
N HIS A 15 6.50 -28.22 -7.38
CA HIS A 15 7.69 -28.35 -8.21
C HIS A 15 8.15 -27.00 -8.75
N PHE A 16 7.25 -26.21 -9.37
CA PHE A 16 7.59 -24.90 -9.87
C PHE A 16 7.90 -23.92 -8.74
N PHE A 17 7.16 -23.94 -7.65
CA PHE A 17 7.44 -23.11 -6.49
C PHE A 17 8.87 -23.35 -5.96
N GLU A 18 9.27 -24.61 -5.80
CA GLU A 18 10.65 -24.93 -5.37
C GLU A 18 11.71 -24.51 -6.42
N ASP A 19 11.40 -24.54 -7.71
CA ASP A 19 12.31 -24.00 -8.73
C ASP A 19 12.49 -22.48 -8.61
N LEU A 20 11.41 -21.74 -8.36
CA LEU A 20 11.44 -20.29 -8.17
C LEU A 20 12.29 -19.92 -6.94
N THR A 21 12.11 -20.61 -5.80
CA THR A 21 12.88 -20.35 -4.57
C THR A 21 14.39 -20.64 -4.68
N ARG A 22 14.81 -21.34 -5.73
CA ARG A 22 16.24 -21.57 -6.04
C ARG A 22 16.90 -20.41 -6.76
N ILE A 23 16.11 -19.48 -7.27
CA ILE A 23 16.57 -18.29 -8.01
C ILE A 23 16.42 -17.09 -7.08
N PRO A 24 17.49 -16.39 -6.71
CA PRO A 24 17.36 -15.14 -5.96
C PRO A 24 16.56 -14.10 -6.75
N HIS A 25 15.47 -13.60 -6.14
CA HIS A 25 14.50 -12.74 -6.83
C HIS A 25 13.90 -11.65 -5.94
N GLY A 26 14.67 -11.12 -4.99
CA GLY A 26 14.27 -9.90 -4.29
C GLY A 26 14.04 -8.74 -5.26
N SER A 27 13.17 -7.79 -4.90
CA SER A 27 12.91 -6.60 -5.73
C SER A 27 14.21 -5.98 -6.26
N ARG A 28 14.21 -5.54 -7.52
CA ARG A 28 15.37 -5.08 -8.32
C ARG A 28 16.39 -6.17 -8.68
N ASN A 29 16.22 -7.41 -8.24
CA ASN A 29 17.05 -8.55 -8.64
C ASN A 29 16.23 -9.58 -9.44
N THR A 30 15.40 -9.15 -10.35
CA THR A 30 14.34 -9.94 -10.98
C THR A 30 14.74 -10.55 -12.33
N LYS A 31 15.91 -10.19 -12.89
CA LYS A 31 16.32 -10.64 -14.23
C LYS A 31 16.38 -12.17 -14.37
N ALA A 32 16.95 -12.86 -13.39
CA ALA A 32 17.16 -14.31 -13.49
C ALA A 32 15.85 -15.09 -13.43
N ILE A 33 14.90 -14.68 -12.57
CA ILE A 33 13.59 -15.33 -12.47
C ILE A 33 12.71 -15.01 -13.69
N SER A 34 12.81 -13.79 -14.22
CA SER A 34 12.17 -13.39 -15.47
C SER A 34 12.67 -14.23 -16.65
N ASP A 35 14.01 -14.43 -16.76
CA ASP A 35 14.62 -15.28 -17.77
C ASP A 35 14.18 -16.75 -17.64
N TYR A 36 14.03 -17.26 -16.42
CA TYR A 36 13.50 -18.59 -16.16
C TYR A 36 12.08 -18.73 -16.73
N CYS A 37 11.17 -17.80 -16.45
CA CYS A 37 9.81 -17.82 -16.96
C CYS A 37 9.76 -17.70 -18.49
N ALA A 38 10.59 -16.85 -19.09
CA ALA A 38 10.67 -16.71 -20.52
C ALA A 38 11.25 -17.97 -21.20
N ALA A 39 12.26 -18.61 -20.60
CA ALA A 39 12.84 -19.87 -21.10
C ALA A 39 11.84 -21.02 -20.95
N PHE A 40 11.07 -21.09 -19.84
CA PHE A 40 9.99 -22.03 -19.65
C PHE A 40 8.99 -22.00 -20.80
N ALA A 41 8.54 -20.80 -21.18
CA ALA A 41 7.58 -20.62 -22.28
C ALA A 41 8.17 -21.05 -23.63
N ARG A 42 9.39 -20.61 -23.93
CA ARG A 42 10.06 -20.98 -25.21
C ARG A 42 10.25 -22.48 -25.36
N ALA A 43 10.61 -23.17 -24.27
CA ALA A 43 10.81 -24.63 -24.27
C ALA A 43 9.52 -25.42 -24.56
N ARG A 44 8.36 -24.78 -24.35
CA ARG A 44 7.01 -25.35 -24.60
C ARG A 44 6.35 -24.85 -25.89
N GLY A 45 7.06 -24.01 -26.64
CA GLY A 45 6.53 -23.40 -27.87
C GLY A 45 5.40 -22.40 -27.62
N LEU A 46 5.30 -21.88 -26.40
CA LEU A 46 4.31 -20.84 -26.03
C LEU A 46 4.82 -19.46 -26.48
N TRP A 47 3.89 -18.60 -26.87
CA TRP A 47 4.22 -17.21 -27.15
C TRP A 47 4.63 -16.50 -25.84
N VAL A 48 5.72 -15.74 -25.90
CA VAL A 48 6.25 -15.03 -24.74
C VAL A 48 6.76 -13.64 -25.15
N TYR A 49 6.45 -12.67 -24.32
CA TYR A 49 6.98 -11.31 -24.36
C TYR A 49 7.67 -11.03 -23.01
N GLN A 50 8.88 -10.56 -23.05
CA GLN A 50 9.66 -10.11 -21.90
C GLN A 50 10.12 -8.70 -22.20
N ASP A 51 9.76 -7.75 -21.34
CA ASP A 51 10.12 -6.34 -21.53
C ASP A 51 11.47 -5.98 -20.90
N GLU A 52 11.86 -4.71 -21.07
CA GLU A 52 13.13 -4.19 -20.53
C GLU A 52 13.15 -4.10 -19.00
N LEU A 53 11.99 -4.06 -18.35
CA LEU A 53 11.84 -4.06 -16.89
C LEU A 53 11.88 -5.48 -16.30
N ASN A 54 11.87 -6.51 -17.14
CA ASN A 54 11.77 -7.93 -16.80
C ASN A 54 10.35 -8.43 -16.49
N ASN A 55 9.29 -7.69 -16.81
CA ASN A 55 7.95 -8.28 -16.82
C ASN A 55 7.86 -9.37 -17.89
N VAL A 56 7.04 -10.40 -17.64
CA VAL A 56 6.86 -11.51 -18.58
C VAL A 56 5.38 -11.73 -18.86
N ILE A 57 5.00 -11.78 -20.14
CA ILE A 57 3.66 -12.20 -20.60
C ILE A 57 3.80 -13.49 -21.38
N ILE A 58 3.06 -14.53 -20.98
CA ILE A 58 3.02 -15.83 -21.67
C ILE A 58 1.60 -16.10 -22.14
N LYS A 59 1.41 -16.41 -23.42
CA LYS A 59 0.09 -16.73 -23.95
C LYS A 59 -0.02 -18.22 -24.29
N LYS A 60 -1.15 -18.80 -23.88
CA LYS A 60 -1.52 -20.18 -24.19
C LYS A 60 -2.87 -20.21 -24.89
N PRO A 61 -3.01 -20.88 -26.07
CA PRO A 61 -4.30 -21.07 -26.73
C PRO A 61 -5.30 -21.79 -25.81
N ALA A 62 -6.59 -21.56 -26.03
CA ALA A 62 -7.65 -22.26 -25.32
C ALA A 62 -7.56 -23.80 -25.52
N SER A 63 -7.93 -24.53 -24.47
CA SER A 63 -8.10 -25.98 -24.56
C SER A 63 -9.34 -26.33 -25.41
N ALA A 64 -9.42 -27.58 -25.86
CA ALA A 64 -10.53 -28.07 -26.66
C ALA A 64 -11.89 -27.79 -25.99
N GLY A 65 -12.81 -27.19 -26.74
CA GLY A 65 -14.13 -26.78 -26.28
C GLY A 65 -14.20 -25.44 -25.54
N TYR A 66 -13.10 -24.66 -25.51
CA TYR A 66 -13.02 -23.30 -24.95
C TYR A 66 -12.59 -22.24 -25.98
N GLU A 67 -12.55 -22.59 -27.25
CA GLU A 67 -12.00 -21.74 -28.32
C GLU A 67 -12.77 -20.43 -28.51
N THR A 68 -14.04 -20.40 -28.14
CA THR A 68 -14.91 -19.22 -28.22
C THR A 68 -15.05 -18.48 -26.91
N ALA A 69 -14.52 -19.04 -25.82
CA ALA A 69 -14.56 -18.40 -24.49
C ALA A 69 -13.66 -17.15 -24.48
N PRO A 70 -14.10 -16.03 -23.86
CA PRO A 70 -13.23 -14.87 -23.67
C PRO A 70 -11.97 -15.24 -22.92
N ALA A 71 -10.83 -14.68 -23.35
CA ALA A 71 -9.53 -14.92 -22.72
C ALA A 71 -9.49 -14.45 -21.26
N VAL A 72 -8.57 -15.03 -20.49
CA VAL A 72 -8.38 -14.74 -19.05
C VAL A 72 -6.93 -14.41 -18.78
N ILE A 73 -6.68 -13.34 -18.00
CA ILE A 73 -5.37 -13.03 -17.42
C ILE A 73 -5.23 -13.83 -16.12
N LEU A 74 -4.10 -14.53 -15.96
CA LEU A 74 -3.59 -15.03 -14.70
C LEU A 74 -2.44 -14.13 -14.28
N GLN A 75 -2.54 -13.45 -13.15
CA GLN A 75 -1.55 -12.44 -12.78
C GLN A 75 -0.99 -12.72 -11.38
N GLY A 76 0.30 -12.51 -11.24
CA GLY A 76 1.10 -12.49 -10.02
C GLY A 76 2.43 -11.79 -10.27
N HIS A 77 3.20 -11.52 -9.20
CA HIS A 77 4.49 -10.86 -9.33
C HIS A 77 5.68 -11.83 -9.10
N LEU A 78 6.83 -11.48 -9.68
CA LEU A 78 8.05 -12.31 -9.67
C LEU A 78 8.99 -11.97 -8.52
N ASP A 79 8.95 -10.75 -8.03
CA ASP A 79 9.82 -10.32 -6.93
C ASP A 79 9.25 -10.74 -5.57
N MET A 80 10.08 -10.63 -4.57
CA MET A 80 9.72 -10.85 -3.17
C MET A 80 10.43 -9.84 -2.27
N VAL A 81 9.88 -9.59 -1.09
CA VAL A 81 10.60 -8.90 -0.01
C VAL A 81 11.75 -9.79 0.47
N ALA A 82 12.99 -9.34 0.31
CA ALA A 82 14.18 -10.12 0.63
C ALA A 82 14.69 -9.80 2.05
N GLU A 83 13.99 -10.31 3.07
CA GLU A 83 14.33 -10.14 4.48
C GLU A 83 14.95 -11.40 5.07
N LYS A 84 15.85 -11.22 6.05
CA LYS A 84 16.48 -12.34 6.77
C LYS A 84 16.75 -12.00 8.23
N THR A 85 16.86 -13.05 9.07
CA THR A 85 17.34 -12.87 10.44
C THR A 85 18.85 -12.55 10.45
N PRO A 86 19.35 -11.87 11.49
CA PRO A 86 20.79 -11.55 11.59
C PRO A 86 21.70 -12.79 11.58
N GLU A 87 21.18 -13.93 12.02
CA GLU A 87 21.91 -15.21 12.13
C GLU A 87 21.93 -15.98 10.80
N SER A 88 21.07 -15.63 9.84
CA SER A 88 21.00 -16.35 8.57
C SER A 88 22.26 -16.11 7.72
N PRO A 89 22.94 -17.19 7.28
CA PRO A 89 24.13 -17.09 6.44
C PRO A 89 23.80 -16.75 4.97
N ILE A 90 22.52 -16.84 4.57
CA ILE A 90 22.09 -16.72 3.19
C ILE A 90 22.32 -15.28 2.67
N ASP A 91 22.94 -15.18 1.51
CA ASP A 91 22.97 -13.94 0.71
C ASP A 91 21.73 -13.91 -0.19
N MET A 92 20.71 -13.15 0.20
CA MET A 92 19.43 -13.05 -0.52
C MET A 92 19.57 -12.56 -1.98
N THR A 93 20.74 -12.06 -2.36
CA THR A 93 21.02 -11.61 -3.73
C THR A 93 21.62 -12.70 -4.62
N LYS A 94 22.06 -13.85 -4.05
CA LYS A 94 22.82 -14.88 -4.78
C LYS A 94 22.45 -16.30 -4.46
N ASP A 95 22.00 -16.57 -3.24
CA ASP A 95 21.80 -17.93 -2.75
C ASP A 95 20.33 -18.37 -2.91
N ALA A 96 20.13 -19.66 -3.11
CA ALA A 96 18.82 -20.29 -3.03
C ALA A 96 18.29 -20.29 -1.58
N LEU A 97 16.99 -20.25 -1.40
CA LEU A 97 16.36 -20.35 -0.09
C LEU A 97 16.51 -21.80 0.48
N ASP A 98 16.72 -21.90 1.79
CA ASP A 98 16.74 -23.21 2.50
C ASP A 98 15.34 -23.55 3.00
N LEU A 99 14.57 -24.23 2.15
CA LEU A 99 13.19 -24.58 2.44
C LEU A 99 13.09 -25.64 3.54
N GLN A 100 11.99 -25.56 4.31
CA GLN A 100 11.57 -26.57 5.27
C GLN A 100 10.06 -26.76 5.28
N VAL A 101 9.62 -27.95 5.69
CA VAL A 101 8.21 -28.29 5.87
C VAL A 101 7.98 -28.62 7.34
N GLU A 102 7.07 -27.91 7.98
CA GLU A 102 6.70 -28.13 9.39
C GLU A 102 5.17 -28.19 9.52
N GLY A 103 4.64 -29.40 9.72
CA GLY A 103 3.20 -29.64 9.78
C GLY A 103 2.52 -29.27 8.46
N ASP A 104 1.59 -28.34 8.50
CA ASP A 104 0.87 -27.83 7.30
C ASP A 104 1.58 -26.65 6.63
N TYR A 105 2.82 -26.32 6.98
CA TYR A 105 3.46 -25.11 6.49
C TYR A 105 4.78 -25.40 5.77
N VAL A 106 4.97 -24.67 4.64
CA VAL A 106 6.26 -24.45 4.00
C VAL A 106 6.82 -23.12 4.50
N SER A 107 8.10 -23.07 4.81
CA SER A 107 8.84 -21.84 5.17
C SER A 107 10.30 -21.94 4.71
N ALA A 108 11.05 -20.84 4.80
CA ALA A 108 12.49 -20.82 4.57
C ALA A 108 13.22 -20.53 5.89
N LYS A 109 14.38 -21.18 6.12
CA LYS A 109 15.11 -21.05 7.38
C LYS A 109 15.79 -19.69 7.49
N GLY A 110 15.26 -18.86 8.39
CA GLY A 110 15.83 -17.57 8.71
C GLY A 110 15.75 -16.50 7.60
N THR A 111 14.87 -16.70 6.62
CA THR A 111 14.58 -15.74 5.55
C THR A 111 13.09 -15.70 5.25
N THR A 112 12.64 -14.68 4.51
CA THR A 112 11.36 -14.71 3.79
C THR A 112 11.31 -15.94 2.87
N LEU A 113 10.08 -16.39 2.55
CA LEU A 113 9.83 -17.56 1.71
C LEU A 113 9.61 -17.19 0.23
N GLY A 114 9.04 -16.01 -0.03
CA GLY A 114 8.54 -15.62 -1.35
C GLY A 114 7.30 -16.41 -1.76
N GLY A 115 6.47 -16.80 -0.78
CA GLY A 115 5.13 -17.32 -1.04
C GLY A 115 4.26 -16.25 -1.69
N ASP A 116 4.41 -15.04 -1.22
CA ASP A 116 3.97 -13.77 -1.79
C ASP A 116 5.03 -13.28 -2.81
N ASP A 117 4.81 -13.36 -4.14
CA ASP A 117 3.67 -14.01 -4.80
C ASP A 117 4.13 -15.20 -5.68
N GLY A 118 5.24 -15.85 -5.29
CA GLY A 118 5.79 -17.00 -6.03
C GLY A 118 4.80 -18.16 -6.17
N ILE A 119 3.80 -18.27 -5.29
CA ILE A 119 2.79 -19.34 -5.40
C ILE A 119 1.82 -19.10 -6.57
N ALA A 120 1.45 -17.86 -6.86
CA ALA A 120 0.66 -17.52 -8.05
C ALA A 120 1.41 -17.86 -9.33
N VAL A 121 2.69 -17.47 -9.38
CA VAL A 121 3.57 -17.77 -10.51
C VAL A 121 3.66 -19.29 -10.70
N ALA A 122 3.87 -20.06 -9.63
CA ALA A 122 3.95 -21.51 -9.68
C ALA A 122 2.64 -22.16 -10.16
N MET A 123 1.49 -21.68 -9.69
CA MET A 123 0.17 -22.14 -10.16
C MET A 123 -0.03 -21.85 -11.66
N ALA A 124 0.30 -20.63 -12.10
CA ALA A 124 0.20 -20.25 -13.50
C ALA A 124 1.13 -21.10 -14.38
N LEU A 125 2.40 -21.32 -13.97
CA LEU A 125 3.32 -22.19 -14.70
C LEU A 125 2.81 -23.63 -14.78
N ALA A 126 2.22 -24.17 -13.71
CA ALA A 126 1.61 -25.52 -13.72
C ALA A 126 0.44 -25.64 -14.71
N ILE A 127 -0.40 -24.60 -14.84
CA ILE A 127 -1.47 -24.54 -15.83
C ILE A 127 -0.90 -24.44 -17.26
N LEU A 128 0.11 -23.61 -17.44
CA LEU A 128 0.78 -23.41 -18.73
C LEU A 128 1.48 -24.70 -19.22
N ASP A 129 2.04 -25.49 -18.31
CA ASP A 129 2.72 -26.77 -18.59
C ASP A 129 1.75 -27.90 -18.97
N SER A 130 0.57 -27.90 -18.38
CA SER A 130 -0.40 -29.00 -18.52
C SER A 130 -1.05 -29.01 -19.90
N SER A 131 -1.23 -30.21 -20.47
CA SER A 131 -2.07 -30.47 -21.64
C SER A 131 -3.49 -30.91 -21.28
N GLU A 132 -3.79 -31.17 -20.01
CA GLU A 132 -5.02 -31.80 -19.54
C GLU A 132 -6.00 -30.83 -18.88
N ILE A 133 -5.49 -29.70 -18.36
CA ILE A 133 -6.33 -28.70 -17.69
C ILE A 133 -7.18 -27.98 -18.72
N ALA A 134 -8.49 -27.95 -18.47
CA ALA A 134 -9.46 -27.21 -19.30
C ALA A 134 -9.38 -25.71 -18.96
N HIS A 135 -9.25 -24.85 -19.99
CA HIS A 135 -9.15 -23.41 -19.81
C HIS A 135 -9.48 -22.61 -21.09
N PRO A 136 -10.00 -21.38 -20.97
CA PRO A 136 -10.02 -20.40 -22.05
C PRO A 136 -8.61 -20.06 -22.54
N ALA A 137 -8.49 -19.26 -23.60
CA ALA A 137 -7.18 -18.67 -23.92
C ALA A 137 -6.62 -17.91 -22.70
N LEU A 138 -5.34 -18.16 -22.37
CA LEU A 138 -4.69 -17.58 -21.20
C LEU A 138 -3.64 -16.55 -21.59
N GLU A 139 -3.57 -15.49 -20.81
CA GLU A 139 -2.52 -14.49 -20.80
C GLU A 139 -1.94 -14.48 -19.37
N ALA A 140 -0.90 -15.28 -19.11
CA ALA A 140 -0.19 -15.23 -17.83
C ALA A 140 0.71 -14.00 -17.80
N VAL A 141 0.53 -13.13 -16.82
CA VAL A 141 1.27 -11.88 -16.67
C VAL A 141 2.02 -11.92 -15.35
N PHE A 142 3.33 -11.88 -15.44
CA PHE A 142 4.23 -11.87 -14.30
C PHE A 142 4.93 -10.52 -14.26
N THR A 143 4.58 -9.70 -13.28
CA THR A 143 5.16 -8.39 -13.06
C THR A 143 6.40 -8.46 -12.18
N VAL A 144 7.14 -7.39 -12.07
CA VAL A 144 8.32 -7.26 -11.22
C VAL A 144 8.24 -6.01 -10.36
N ASP A 145 9.02 -5.99 -9.27
CA ASP A 145 9.15 -4.83 -8.38
C ASP A 145 7.80 -4.30 -7.87
N GLU A 146 6.88 -5.24 -7.60
CA GLU A 146 5.59 -4.96 -6.96
C GLU A 146 5.82 -4.37 -5.57
N GLU A 147 6.64 -5.04 -4.76
CA GLU A 147 6.92 -4.80 -3.34
C GLU A 147 7.58 -3.44 -3.03
N ILE A 148 8.10 -2.79 -4.04
CA ILE A 148 8.72 -1.46 -3.92
C ILE A 148 7.93 -0.34 -4.62
N GLY A 149 6.67 -0.64 -4.99
CA GLY A 149 5.75 0.35 -5.52
C GLY A 149 5.15 0.02 -6.87
N MET A 150 5.07 -1.27 -7.25
CA MET A 150 4.44 -1.75 -8.49
C MET A 150 5.14 -1.19 -9.75
N GLU A 151 6.47 -1.01 -9.71
CA GLU A 151 7.24 -0.36 -10.79
C GLU A 151 7.11 -1.13 -12.10
N GLY A 152 7.11 -2.47 -12.06
CA GLY A 152 6.94 -3.33 -13.23
C GLY A 152 5.59 -3.13 -13.91
N ALA A 153 4.50 -3.22 -13.14
CA ALA A 153 3.16 -3.04 -13.68
C ALA A 153 2.91 -1.61 -14.20
N GLN A 154 3.55 -0.59 -13.62
CA GLN A 154 3.49 0.78 -14.13
C GLN A 154 4.12 0.92 -15.51
N GLY A 155 5.17 0.17 -15.79
CA GLY A 155 5.88 0.20 -17.07
C GLY A 155 5.47 -0.88 -18.08
N LEU A 156 4.53 -1.76 -17.73
CA LEU A 156 4.09 -2.87 -18.58
C LEU A 156 3.45 -2.37 -19.89
N ASP A 157 3.78 -3.01 -21.00
CA ASP A 157 3.11 -2.77 -22.28
C ASP A 157 1.75 -3.49 -22.33
N PHE A 158 0.71 -2.84 -21.87
CA PHE A 158 -0.67 -3.35 -21.86
C PHE A 158 -1.25 -3.58 -23.27
N SER A 159 -0.62 -3.08 -24.33
CA SER A 159 -1.06 -3.34 -25.72
C SER A 159 -0.89 -4.81 -26.10
N GLN A 160 -0.08 -5.56 -25.38
CA GLN A 160 0.09 -6.99 -25.53
C GLN A 160 -1.12 -7.81 -24.99
N LEU A 161 -2.01 -7.20 -24.20
CA LEU A 161 -3.11 -7.89 -23.54
C LEU A 161 -4.44 -7.63 -24.24
N SER A 162 -5.16 -8.72 -24.53
CA SER A 162 -6.49 -8.69 -25.15
C SER A 162 -7.60 -9.06 -24.17
N ALA A 163 -7.31 -9.84 -23.15
CA ALA A 163 -8.27 -10.29 -22.17
C ALA A 163 -8.84 -9.14 -21.33
N ARG A 164 -10.09 -9.32 -20.86
CA ARG A 164 -10.81 -8.38 -20.00
C ARG A 164 -11.41 -9.09 -18.77
N ARG A 165 -10.96 -10.30 -18.49
CA ARG A 165 -11.19 -11.04 -17.25
C ARG A 165 -9.83 -11.33 -16.62
N MET A 166 -9.64 -11.03 -15.34
CA MET A 166 -8.36 -11.24 -14.65
C MET A 166 -8.57 -11.92 -13.31
N LEU A 167 -7.79 -12.96 -13.10
CA LEU A 167 -7.60 -13.64 -11.83
C LEU A 167 -6.22 -13.24 -11.32
N ASN A 168 -6.18 -12.38 -10.32
CA ASN A 168 -4.97 -12.04 -9.59
C ASN A 168 -4.89 -12.97 -8.39
N ILE A 169 -3.74 -13.61 -8.16
CA ILE A 169 -3.60 -14.64 -7.13
C ILE A 169 -2.65 -14.13 -6.02
N ASP A 170 -2.79 -12.89 -5.69
CA ASP A 170 -1.94 -12.08 -4.85
C ASP A 170 -2.72 -11.60 -3.60
N SER A 171 -3.39 -12.56 -2.94
CA SER A 171 -4.06 -12.36 -1.66
C SER A 171 -3.64 -13.46 -0.68
N GLU A 172 -3.61 -13.15 0.61
CA GLU A 172 -2.95 -13.96 1.64
C GLU A 172 -3.92 -14.72 2.56
N ASP A 173 -5.22 -14.55 2.35
CA ASP A 173 -6.27 -15.18 3.16
C ASP A 173 -7.23 -16.01 2.29
N GLU A 174 -7.28 -17.33 2.50
CA GLU A 174 -8.18 -18.22 1.77
C GLU A 174 -9.66 -17.89 2.03
N GLY A 175 -10.43 -17.77 0.95
CA GLY A 175 -11.86 -17.51 1.02
C GLY A 175 -12.23 -16.05 1.13
N ILE A 176 -11.24 -15.15 1.08
CA ILE A 176 -11.44 -13.72 0.89
C ILE A 176 -11.22 -13.39 -0.59
N PHE A 177 -12.20 -12.71 -1.20
CA PHE A 177 -12.07 -12.18 -2.56
C PHE A 177 -11.97 -10.67 -2.49
N THR A 178 -10.80 -10.15 -2.79
CA THR A 178 -10.58 -8.72 -2.93
C THR A 178 -11.09 -8.26 -4.29
N VAL A 179 -11.94 -7.23 -4.28
CA VAL A 179 -12.68 -6.77 -5.47
C VAL A 179 -12.58 -5.26 -5.72
N SER A 180 -11.75 -4.59 -4.94
CA SER A 180 -11.48 -3.14 -5.06
C SER A 180 -10.24 -2.78 -4.26
N CYS A 181 -9.48 -1.81 -4.74
CA CYS A 181 -8.38 -1.22 -3.98
C CYS A 181 -8.32 0.30 -4.18
N ALA A 182 -7.67 0.99 -3.23
CA ALA A 182 -7.49 2.44 -3.36
C ALA A 182 -6.36 2.76 -4.34
N GLY A 183 -6.60 3.74 -5.21
CA GLY A 183 -5.55 4.49 -5.85
C GLY A 183 -4.95 5.52 -4.87
N GLY A 184 -3.76 5.99 -5.16
CA GLY A 184 -3.03 6.93 -4.30
C GLY A 184 -2.38 8.08 -5.05
N ALA A 185 -1.92 9.06 -4.29
CA ALA A 185 -1.01 10.12 -4.71
C ALA A 185 -0.42 10.84 -3.49
N SER A 186 0.77 11.41 -3.64
CA SER A 186 1.36 12.31 -2.64
C SER A 186 1.15 13.77 -3.07
N ALA A 187 0.47 14.54 -2.21
CA ALA A 187 0.25 15.97 -2.37
C ALA A 187 1.38 16.74 -1.65
N ASN A 188 2.30 17.29 -2.42
CA ASN A 188 3.46 18.05 -1.92
C ASN A 188 3.17 19.54 -2.00
N VAL A 189 2.99 20.19 -0.85
CA VAL A 189 2.69 21.62 -0.75
C VAL A 189 3.95 22.36 -0.34
N SER A 190 4.18 23.53 -0.96
CA SER A 190 5.25 24.47 -0.60
C SER A 190 4.72 25.88 -0.53
N VAL A 191 5.03 26.61 0.56
CA VAL A 191 4.60 28.01 0.78
C VAL A 191 5.78 28.84 1.27
N GLY A 192 6.14 29.89 0.54
CA GLY A 192 7.13 30.87 0.98
C GLY A 192 6.56 31.75 2.11
N LEU A 193 7.36 31.97 3.16
CA LEU A 193 6.98 32.66 4.37
C LEU A 193 8.00 33.77 4.69
N THR A 194 7.51 34.89 5.18
CA THR A 194 8.38 36.03 5.52
C THR A 194 8.96 35.84 6.90
N MET A 195 10.31 35.92 7.02
CA MET A 195 11.04 35.96 8.26
C MET A 195 11.30 37.40 8.68
N ALA A 196 11.47 37.62 10.00
CA ALA A 196 11.86 38.91 10.56
C ALA A 196 12.79 38.68 11.75
N PRO A 197 13.66 39.68 12.11
CA PRO A 197 14.53 39.61 13.30
C PRO A 197 13.73 39.28 14.56
N ASN A 198 14.33 38.51 15.46
CA ASN A 198 13.73 38.15 16.73
C ASN A 198 14.77 38.29 17.86
N ALA A 199 14.36 38.96 18.93
CA ALA A 199 15.10 39.04 20.18
C ALA A 199 14.28 38.53 21.39
N ALA A 200 13.02 38.12 21.11
CA ALA A 200 12.13 37.62 22.16
C ALA A 200 12.55 36.23 22.64
N PRO A 201 12.22 35.87 23.89
CA PRO A 201 12.41 34.53 24.43
C PRO A 201 11.75 33.49 23.56
N CYS A 202 12.33 32.30 23.47
CA CYS A 202 11.75 31.19 22.71
C CYS A 202 11.31 30.05 23.62
N ALA A 203 10.31 29.31 23.15
CA ALA A 203 9.83 28.09 23.81
C ALA A 203 9.61 26.99 22.78
N LYS A 204 9.86 25.76 23.20
CA LYS A 204 9.60 24.54 22.38
C LYS A 204 8.29 23.92 22.80
N LEU A 205 7.36 23.86 21.87
CA LEU A 205 6.09 23.15 21.95
C LEU A 205 6.28 21.74 21.37
N THR A 206 5.88 20.70 22.11
CA THR A 206 6.01 19.31 21.65
C THR A 206 4.67 18.58 21.85
N VAL A 207 4.17 17.97 20.78
CA VAL A 207 3.06 17.01 20.80
C VAL A 207 3.66 15.62 20.71
N SER A 208 3.29 14.72 21.63
CA SER A 208 3.85 13.37 21.72
C SER A 208 2.89 12.38 22.39
N GLY A 209 3.33 11.12 22.52
CA GLY A 209 2.56 10.06 23.18
C GLY A 209 1.46 9.46 22.32
N LEU A 210 1.46 9.72 21.00
CA LEU A 210 0.53 9.14 20.06
C LEU A 210 1.05 7.79 19.54
N ILE A 211 0.14 6.89 19.17
CA ILE A 211 0.46 5.54 18.67
C ILE A 211 0.96 5.61 17.23
N GLY A 212 0.34 6.44 16.38
CA GLY A 212 0.61 6.46 14.96
C GLY A 212 0.05 5.24 14.24
N GLY A 213 0.60 4.88 13.08
CA GLY A 213 0.21 3.71 12.29
C GLY A 213 0.22 3.96 10.79
N HIS A 214 -0.15 2.93 10.01
CA HIS A 214 -0.22 3.04 8.55
C HIS A 214 -1.43 3.87 8.10
N SER A 215 -1.21 4.90 7.28
CA SER A 215 -2.26 5.85 6.87
C SER A 215 -3.33 5.28 5.93
N GLY A 216 -3.13 4.09 5.38
CA GLY A 216 -4.13 3.33 4.63
C GLY A 216 -4.89 2.36 5.53
N GLN A 217 -4.24 1.29 5.94
CA GLN A 217 -4.86 0.16 6.66
C GLN A 217 -5.38 0.51 8.06
N GLU A 218 -4.82 1.55 8.71
CA GLU A 218 -5.16 1.89 10.09
C GLU A 218 -5.82 3.27 10.25
N ILE A 219 -6.14 3.95 9.15
CA ILE A 219 -6.78 5.28 9.20
C ILE A 219 -8.15 5.25 9.87
N ASN A 220 -8.85 4.11 9.82
CA ASN A 220 -10.14 3.87 10.46
C ASN A 220 -10.06 3.69 11.98
N LYS A 221 -8.87 3.56 12.56
CA LYS A 221 -8.70 3.39 14.01
C LYS A 221 -8.88 4.70 14.80
N GLY A 222 -9.10 5.83 14.12
CA GLY A 222 -9.40 7.11 14.76
C GLY A 222 -8.22 7.73 15.52
N ARG A 223 -6.99 7.30 15.22
CA ARG A 223 -5.77 7.82 15.85
C ARG A 223 -5.52 9.28 15.45
N ALA A 224 -4.99 10.04 16.39
CA ALA A 224 -4.64 11.44 16.16
C ALA A 224 -3.43 11.58 15.25
N ASN A 225 -3.42 12.67 14.48
CA ASN A 225 -2.27 13.11 13.72
C ASN A 225 -1.57 14.25 14.47
N ALA A 226 -0.31 14.05 14.87
CA ALA A 226 0.43 15.02 15.69
C ALA A 226 0.56 16.40 15.02
N ASN A 227 0.67 16.48 13.68
CA ASN A 227 0.74 17.74 12.94
C ASN A 227 -0.57 18.52 13.07
N ILE A 228 -1.69 17.85 13.00
CA ILE A 228 -3.02 18.47 13.17
C ILE A 228 -3.23 18.94 14.60
N LEU A 229 -2.80 18.14 15.60
CA LEU A 229 -2.87 18.56 16.99
C LEU A 229 -1.96 19.74 17.27
N LEU A 230 -0.76 19.78 16.69
CA LEU A 230 0.14 20.94 16.76
C LEU A 230 -0.57 22.20 16.23
N GLY A 231 -1.25 22.10 15.09
CA GLY A 231 -2.02 23.21 14.50
C GLY A 231 -3.10 23.75 15.45
N ARG A 232 -3.84 22.86 16.14
CA ARG A 232 -4.87 23.24 17.11
C ARG A 232 -4.30 23.99 18.31
N VAL A 233 -3.17 23.54 18.83
CA VAL A 233 -2.50 24.19 19.97
C VAL A 233 -1.90 25.53 19.55
N LEU A 234 -1.30 25.61 18.36
CA LEU A 234 -0.79 26.87 17.82
C LEU A 234 -1.92 27.90 17.61
N ASP A 235 -3.08 27.45 17.11
CA ASP A 235 -4.24 28.35 16.97
C ASP A 235 -4.69 28.89 18.33
N ALA A 236 -4.84 28.03 19.33
CA ALA A 236 -5.22 28.47 20.68
C ALA A 236 -4.22 29.48 21.29
N LEU A 237 -2.94 29.37 20.95
CA LEU A 237 -1.90 30.31 21.39
C LEU A 237 -2.00 31.67 20.65
N VAL A 238 -2.04 31.67 19.31
CA VAL A 238 -2.05 32.91 18.50
C VAL A 238 -3.34 33.71 18.66
N GLN A 239 -4.45 33.09 19.09
CA GLN A 239 -5.70 33.77 19.39
C GLN A 239 -5.63 34.61 20.68
N LYS A 240 -4.68 34.35 21.57
CA LYS A 240 -4.59 34.97 22.91
C LYS A 240 -3.29 35.70 23.17
N LEU A 241 -2.24 35.36 22.45
CA LEU A 241 -0.89 35.89 22.68
C LEU A 241 -0.21 36.27 21.36
N PRO A 242 0.68 37.26 21.34
CA PRO A 242 1.46 37.63 20.16
C PRO A 242 2.59 36.63 19.92
N VAL A 243 2.24 35.45 19.40
CA VAL A 243 3.18 34.35 19.13
C VAL A 243 3.71 34.44 17.72
N ARG A 244 5.01 34.25 17.53
CA ARG A 244 5.65 34.11 16.23
C ARG A 244 6.33 32.74 16.14
N LEU A 245 6.10 32.03 15.03
CA LEU A 245 6.72 30.73 14.81
C LEU A 245 8.16 30.90 14.33
N VAL A 246 9.08 30.16 14.91
CA VAL A 246 10.49 30.06 14.46
C VAL A 246 10.65 28.89 13.50
N SER A 247 10.23 27.70 13.91
CA SER A 247 10.28 26.47 13.14
C SER A 247 9.19 25.50 13.60
N ALA A 248 8.86 24.52 12.76
CA ALA A 248 8.01 23.41 13.15
C ALA A 248 8.37 22.17 12.33
N ALA A 249 8.20 20.98 12.92
CA ALA A 249 8.39 19.71 12.22
C ALA A 249 7.51 18.61 12.82
N GLY A 250 7.05 17.68 11.97
CA GLY A 250 6.37 16.48 12.42
C GLY A 250 6.18 15.45 11.31
N GLY A 251 6.27 14.16 11.70
CA GLY A 251 6.22 13.03 10.79
C GLY A 251 7.51 12.81 9.99
N ARG A 252 7.66 11.59 9.46
CA ARG A 252 8.88 11.15 8.74
C ARG A 252 8.56 10.46 7.40
N LYS A 253 7.36 9.92 7.27
CA LYS A 253 6.89 9.22 6.06
C LYS A 253 5.47 9.71 5.73
N ASP A 254 5.16 9.86 4.47
CA ASP A 254 3.85 10.32 4.01
C ASP A 254 2.74 9.30 4.27
N ASN A 255 3.07 8.00 4.21
CA ASN A 255 2.16 6.89 4.46
C ASN A 255 2.03 6.47 5.94
N ALA A 256 2.60 7.24 6.87
CA ALA A 256 2.48 7.01 8.31
C ALA A 256 1.73 8.15 8.99
N ILE A 257 0.83 7.81 9.93
CA ILE A 257 0.16 8.80 10.79
C ILE A 257 1.22 9.33 11.79
N PRO A 258 1.53 10.64 11.79
CA PRO A 258 2.55 11.21 12.68
C PRO A 258 2.21 11.03 14.15
N ASN A 259 3.10 10.43 14.91
CA ASN A 259 2.95 10.21 16.34
C ASN A 259 3.63 11.28 17.23
N ALA A 260 4.38 12.20 16.61
CA ALA A 260 5.00 13.34 17.29
C ALA A 260 5.14 14.52 16.33
N ALA A 261 5.06 15.73 16.88
CA ALA A 261 5.34 16.99 16.19
C ALA A 261 5.87 18.02 17.18
N GLU A 262 6.66 18.96 16.69
CA GLU A 262 7.26 20.02 17.51
C GLU A 262 7.24 21.36 16.81
N ALA A 263 7.28 22.43 17.57
CA ALA A 263 7.46 23.79 17.08
C ALA A 263 8.30 24.62 18.05
N VAL A 264 9.11 25.54 17.53
CA VAL A 264 9.78 26.56 18.30
C VAL A 264 9.05 27.89 18.10
N LEU A 265 8.70 28.53 19.21
CA LEU A 265 7.87 29.73 19.24
C LEU A 265 8.68 30.90 19.89
N ALA A 266 8.60 32.09 19.33
CA ALA A 266 9.00 33.29 19.97
C ALA A 266 7.79 33.91 20.69
N LEU A 267 7.92 34.19 21.99
CA LEU A 267 6.90 34.73 22.88
C LEU A 267 7.33 36.11 23.42
N ALA A 268 6.39 37.01 23.71
CA ALA A 268 6.74 38.22 24.40
C ALA A 268 7.27 37.92 25.81
N GLU A 269 8.12 38.82 26.33
CA GLU A 269 8.67 38.67 27.67
C GLU A 269 7.53 38.63 28.71
N GLY A 270 7.57 37.60 29.58
CA GLY A 270 6.52 37.34 30.59
C GLY A 270 5.32 36.52 30.14
N ASP A 271 5.15 36.20 28.86
CA ASP A 271 4.00 35.44 28.34
C ASP A 271 4.09 33.91 28.51
N LEU A 272 5.27 33.38 28.85
CA LEU A 272 5.44 31.92 28.98
C LEU A 272 4.48 31.25 29.99
N PRO A 273 4.22 31.85 31.19
CA PRO A 273 3.23 31.27 32.13
C PRO A 273 1.81 31.18 31.54
N ALA A 274 1.36 32.22 30.83
CA ALA A 274 0.06 32.25 30.17
C ALA A 274 0.01 31.23 29.03
N ALA A 275 1.05 31.12 28.23
CA ALA A 275 1.18 30.11 27.17
C ALA A 275 1.11 28.69 27.74
N LYS A 276 1.79 28.39 28.85
CA LYS A 276 1.71 27.10 29.55
C LYS A 276 0.31 26.76 30.03
N GLN A 277 -0.45 27.76 30.53
CA GLN A 277 -1.86 27.55 30.90
C GLN A 277 -2.74 27.17 29.70
N ILE A 278 -2.57 27.85 28.55
CA ILE A 278 -3.26 27.57 27.32
C ILE A 278 -2.96 26.12 26.85
N VAL A 279 -1.67 25.77 26.80
CA VAL A 279 -1.21 24.42 26.42
C VAL A 279 -1.76 23.35 27.36
N SER A 280 -1.79 23.61 28.67
CA SER A 280 -2.37 22.68 29.65
C SER A 280 -3.86 22.46 29.43
N ALA A 281 -4.64 23.51 29.13
CA ALA A 281 -6.05 23.41 28.81
C ALA A 281 -6.26 22.58 27.52
N CYS A 282 -5.51 22.88 26.45
CA CYS A 282 -5.56 22.08 25.21
C CYS A 282 -5.24 20.61 25.47
N THR A 283 -4.21 20.32 26.26
CA THR A 283 -3.83 18.95 26.62
C THR A 283 -4.96 18.20 27.33
N ALA A 284 -5.66 18.88 28.25
CA ALA A 284 -6.80 18.28 28.94
C ALA A 284 -7.95 17.92 27.99
N ASP A 285 -8.23 18.77 27.00
CA ASP A 285 -9.24 18.50 26.00
C ASP A 285 -8.83 17.36 25.05
N LEU A 286 -7.59 17.36 24.55
CA LEU A 286 -7.06 16.30 23.71
C LEU A 286 -7.08 14.93 24.39
N ARG A 287 -6.75 14.87 25.68
CA ARG A 287 -6.84 13.63 26.47
C ARG A 287 -8.25 13.07 26.58
N LYS A 288 -9.25 13.91 26.61
CA LYS A 288 -10.65 13.47 26.59
C LYS A 288 -11.07 12.96 25.20
N GLU A 289 -10.72 13.71 24.15
CA GLU A 289 -11.06 13.39 22.78
C GLU A 289 -10.44 12.06 22.33
N TYR A 290 -9.17 11.83 22.69
CA TYR A 290 -8.39 10.67 22.26
C TYR A 290 -8.17 9.62 23.35
N ALA A 291 -8.99 9.60 24.38
CA ALA A 291 -8.86 8.69 25.53
C ALA A 291 -8.77 7.20 25.15
N VAL A 292 -9.38 6.80 24.03
CA VAL A 292 -9.39 5.41 23.53
C VAL A 292 -8.32 5.20 22.47
N ALA A 293 -8.24 6.10 21.48
CA ALA A 293 -7.38 5.89 20.32
C ALA A 293 -5.90 6.21 20.60
N ASP A 294 -5.63 7.24 21.44
CA ASP A 294 -4.27 7.69 21.81
C ASP A 294 -4.22 8.11 23.28
N PRO A 295 -4.36 7.18 24.24
CA PRO A 295 -4.46 7.48 25.67
C PRO A 295 -3.20 8.15 26.23
N GLY A 296 -2.06 8.05 25.53
CA GLY A 296 -0.79 8.67 25.92
C GLY A 296 -0.59 10.12 25.47
N VAL A 297 -1.59 10.72 24.77
CA VAL A 297 -1.43 12.06 24.19
C VAL A 297 -1.03 13.09 25.23
N THR A 298 0.03 13.83 24.93
CA THR A 298 0.52 14.91 25.79
C THR A 298 1.11 16.05 24.95
N VAL A 299 0.97 17.27 25.49
CA VAL A 299 1.57 18.46 24.90
C VAL A 299 2.36 19.19 26.00
N THR A 300 3.61 19.52 25.69
CA THR A 300 4.50 20.26 26.61
C THR A 300 4.98 21.57 25.97
N LEU A 301 5.24 22.56 26.81
CA LEU A 301 5.86 23.82 26.41
C LEU A 301 7.01 24.13 27.36
N GLU A 302 8.23 24.13 26.84
CA GLU A 302 9.44 24.31 27.60
C GLU A 302 10.26 25.51 27.06
N GLU A 303 11.09 26.14 27.89
CA GLU A 303 11.98 27.17 27.44
C GLU A 303 12.98 26.64 26.41
N ALA A 304 13.29 27.45 25.42
CA ALA A 304 14.28 27.15 24.40
C ALA A 304 15.29 28.29 24.21
N ALA A 305 16.38 27.98 23.54
CA ALA A 305 17.37 29.00 23.19
C ALA A 305 16.74 30.06 22.28
N VAL A 306 17.12 31.34 22.51
CA VAL A 306 16.67 32.44 21.67
C VAL A 306 17.15 32.24 20.23
N CYS A 307 16.24 32.34 19.27
CA CYS A 307 16.53 32.27 17.86
C CYS A 307 16.53 33.68 17.25
N PRO A 308 17.53 34.04 16.42
CA PRO A 308 17.67 35.40 15.92
C PRO A 308 16.65 35.81 14.88
N GLN A 309 15.90 34.83 14.34
CA GLN A 309 14.88 35.01 13.33
C GLN A 309 13.61 34.26 13.76
N ALA A 310 12.45 34.82 13.42
CA ALA A 310 11.15 34.16 13.51
C ALA A 310 10.28 34.59 12.31
N LEU A 311 9.26 33.83 11.98
CA LEU A 311 8.27 34.26 11.00
C LEU A 311 7.62 35.58 11.49
N THR A 312 7.14 36.40 10.55
CA THR A 312 6.21 37.49 10.89
C THR A 312 4.93 36.93 11.48
N GLU A 313 4.14 37.77 12.17
CA GLU A 313 2.80 37.36 12.67
C GLU A 313 1.91 36.86 11.54
N GLU A 314 1.89 37.57 10.42
CA GLU A 314 1.13 37.17 9.24
C GLU A 314 1.57 35.80 8.70
N ALA A 315 2.88 35.57 8.57
CA ALA A 315 3.41 34.30 8.12
C ALA A 315 3.13 33.16 9.13
N THR A 316 3.18 33.45 10.42
CA THR A 316 2.78 32.49 11.49
C THR A 316 1.30 32.11 11.34
N LEU A 317 0.42 33.10 11.13
CA LEU A 317 -1.01 32.83 10.91
C LEU A 317 -1.27 32.02 9.64
N ARG A 318 -0.46 32.18 8.58
CA ARG A 318 -0.57 31.38 7.36
C ARG A 318 -0.25 29.89 7.66
N VAL A 319 0.78 29.62 8.47
CA VAL A 319 1.11 28.26 8.92
C VAL A 319 -0.01 27.65 9.76
N VAL A 320 -0.53 28.40 10.73
CA VAL A 320 -1.65 27.96 11.57
C VAL A 320 -2.89 27.65 10.71
N ARG A 321 -3.26 28.54 9.79
CA ARG A 321 -4.38 28.34 8.85
C ARG A 321 -4.17 27.11 7.97
N TYR A 322 -2.93 26.85 7.50
CA TYR A 322 -2.63 25.63 6.77
C TYR A 322 -2.98 24.39 7.59
N LEU A 323 -2.46 24.29 8.82
CA LEU A 323 -2.68 23.12 9.70
C LEU A 323 -4.15 22.92 10.11
N LEU A 324 -4.93 24.01 10.21
CA LEU A 324 -6.36 23.93 10.51
C LEU A 324 -7.21 23.50 9.31
N LEU A 325 -6.81 23.87 8.09
CA LEU A 325 -7.63 23.72 6.88
C LEU A 325 -7.18 22.57 5.99
N VAL A 326 -5.94 22.08 6.16
CA VAL A 326 -5.40 20.97 5.36
C VAL A 326 -6.30 19.74 5.50
N PRO A 327 -6.72 19.12 4.39
CA PRO A 327 -7.47 17.89 4.43
C PRO A 327 -6.68 16.81 5.18
N ASN A 328 -7.32 16.14 6.15
CA ASN A 328 -6.73 15.03 6.90
C ASN A 328 -7.79 14.09 7.45
N GLY A 329 -7.49 12.80 7.51
CA GLY A 329 -8.39 11.77 8.00
C GLY A 329 -9.32 11.20 6.93
N ILE A 330 -10.40 10.56 7.36
CA ILE A 330 -11.38 9.93 6.48
C ILE A 330 -12.27 11.01 5.86
N ALA A 331 -12.31 11.06 4.53
CA ALA A 331 -13.19 11.97 3.79
C ALA A 331 -14.51 11.29 3.37
N ALA A 332 -14.50 9.98 3.12
CA ALA A 332 -15.70 9.21 2.79
C ALA A 332 -15.53 7.73 3.19
N MET A 333 -16.64 7.13 3.62
CA MET A 333 -16.80 5.67 3.78
C MET A 333 -17.48 5.09 2.54
N SER A 334 -17.19 3.85 2.21
CA SER A 334 -17.89 3.13 1.15
C SER A 334 -19.36 2.88 1.54
N MET A 335 -20.25 3.11 0.58
CA MET A 335 -21.67 2.77 0.75
C MET A 335 -22.00 1.38 0.20
N ASP A 336 -21.08 0.79 -0.57
CA ASP A 336 -21.24 -0.54 -1.16
C ASP A 336 -20.63 -1.63 -0.27
N ILE A 337 -19.51 -1.33 0.41
CA ILE A 337 -18.80 -2.28 1.29
C ILE A 337 -18.77 -1.70 2.70
N PRO A 338 -19.58 -2.24 3.63
CA PRO A 338 -19.65 -1.75 5.02
C PRO A 338 -18.29 -1.79 5.72
N GLY A 339 -17.93 -0.70 6.41
CA GLY A 339 -16.68 -0.58 7.17
C GLY A 339 -15.46 -0.19 6.35
N LEU A 340 -15.52 -0.22 5.02
CA LEU A 340 -14.42 0.19 4.16
C LEU A 340 -14.29 1.73 4.13
N VAL A 341 -13.08 2.23 4.38
CA VAL A 341 -12.73 3.61 4.06
C VAL A 341 -12.61 3.74 2.54
N GLN A 342 -13.42 4.61 1.94
CA GLN A 342 -13.39 4.84 0.49
C GLN A 342 -12.36 5.90 0.11
N THR A 343 -12.30 6.99 0.89
CA THR A 343 -11.46 8.15 0.58
C THR A 343 -10.87 8.70 1.87
N SER A 344 -9.56 8.91 1.88
CA SER A 344 -8.85 9.50 3.02
C SER A 344 -7.64 10.29 2.58
N CYS A 345 -7.10 11.08 3.49
CA CYS A 345 -5.78 11.67 3.36
C CYS A 345 -5.10 11.77 4.73
N ASN A 346 -3.79 11.85 4.72
CA ASN A 346 -2.95 11.95 5.91
C ASN A 346 -1.83 12.96 5.71
N LEU A 347 -1.77 13.99 6.54
CA LEU A 347 -0.64 14.90 6.59
C LEU A 347 0.56 14.17 7.25
N GLY A 348 1.32 13.43 6.45
CA GLY A 348 2.37 12.54 6.92
C GLY A 348 3.67 13.25 7.27
N ILE A 349 4.03 14.32 6.53
CA ILE A 349 5.23 15.12 6.76
C ILE A 349 4.84 16.58 6.78
N PHE A 350 5.34 17.31 7.78
CA PHE A 350 5.16 18.76 7.90
C PHE A 350 6.45 19.39 8.39
N HIS A 351 6.90 20.46 7.74
CA HIS A 351 8.11 21.15 8.10
C HIS A 351 8.01 22.65 7.81
N VAL A 352 8.50 23.47 8.74
CA VAL A 352 8.68 24.93 8.60
C VAL A 352 10.08 25.28 9.03
N ALA A 353 10.90 25.69 8.11
CA ALA A 353 12.26 26.17 8.35
C ALA A 353 12.67 27.19 7.28
N ASP A 354 13.57 28.10 7.62
CA ASP A 354 14.21 29.04 6.70
C ASP A 354 13.23 29.84 5.82
N GLY A 355 12.06 30.17 6.39
CA GLY A 355 11.03 30.92 5.68
C GLY A 355 10.24 30.10 4.65
N VAL A 356 10.24 28.77 4.75
CA VAL A 356 9.46 27.91 3.87
C VAL A 356 8.66 26.90 4.70
N LEU A 357 7.35 26.75 4.36
CA LEU A 357 6.54 25.61 4.77
C LEU A 357 6.59 24.57 3.66
N THR A 358 6.92 23.35 4.02
CA THR A 358 6.76 22.16 3.16
C THR A 358 5.88 21.14 3.86
N ALA A 359 4.98 20.51 3.10
CA ALA A 359 4.10 19.48 3.64
C ALA A 359 3.82 18.39 2.60
N VAL A 360 3.82 17.14 3.03
CA VAL A 360 3.48 16.00 2.20
C VAL A 360 2.29 15.26 2.80
N SER A 361 1.24 15.14 2.01
CA SER A 361 0.04 14.40 2.39
C SER A 361 -0.19 13.22 1.45
N SER A 362 -0.34 12.02 2.00
CA SER A 362 -0.79 10.85 1.26
C SER A 362 -2.31 10.94 1.05
N VAL A 363 -2.74 10.84 -0.20
CA VAL A 363 -4.16 10.84 -0.60
C VAL A 363 -4.50 9.46 -1.13
N ARG A 364 -5.59 8.86 -0.64
CA ARG A 364 -6.07 7.53 -1.07
C ARG A 364 -7.55 7.57 -1.37
N SER A 365 -7.97 6.90 -2.44
CA SER A 365 -9.39 6.71 -2.73
C SER A 365 -9.58 5.52 -3.67
N SER A 366 -10.59 4.69 -3.40
CA SER A 366 -11.05 3.67 -4.34
C SER A 366 -11.97 4.24 -5.43
N VAL A 367 -12.22 5.57 -5.43
CA VAL A 367 -13.00 6.28 -6.45
C VAL A 367 -12.16 7.41 -7.03
N ALA A 368 -11.83 7.32 -8.32
CA ALA A 368 -10.90 8.23 -8.98
C ALA A 368 -11.32 9.71 -8.88
N SER A 369 -12.61 10.00 -9.08
CA SER A 369 -13.13 11.37 -8.99
C SER A 369 -13.01 11.98 -7.58
N GLN A 370 -13.15 11.18 -6.53
CA GLN A 370 -12.95 11.64 -5.14
C GLN A 370 -11.48 11.91 -4.82
N LYS A 371 -10.55 11.10 -5.36
CA LYS A 371 -9.12 11.40 -5.29
C LYS A 371 -8.81 12.76 -5.91
N GLN A 372 -9.33 13.01 -7.11
CA GLN A 372 -9.15 14.29 -7.78
C GLN A 372 -9.76 15.47 -7.00
N MET A 373 -10.92 15.28 -6.38
CA MET A 373 -11.54 16.30 -5.53
C MET A 373 -10.65 16.65 -4.33
N LEU A 374 -10.03 15.67 -3.66
CA LEU A 374 -9.09 15.96 -2.57
C LEU A 374 -7.85 16.72 -3.07
N LEU A 375 -7.26 16.29 -4.19
CA LEU A 375 -6.11 16.97 -4.79
C LEU A 375 -6.47 18.43 -5.16
N ALA A 376 -7.67 18.66 -5.67
CA ALA A 376 -8.16 20.03 -5.94
C ALA A 376 -8.29 20.88 -4.67
N ARG A 377 -8.68 20.29 -3.53
CA ARG A 377 -8.71 20.99 -2.23
C ARG A 377 -7.30 21.38 -1.78
N PHE A 378 -6.30 20.50 -1.93
CA PHE A 378 -4.89 20.83 -1.66
C PHE A 378 -4.40 21.98 -2.56
N ALA A 379 -4.74 21.93 -3.86
CA ALA A 379 -4.38 22.97 -4.81
C ALA A 379 -4.98 24.34 -4.41
N ALA A 380 -6.28 24.37 -4.10
CA ALA A 380 -6.97 25.57 -3.68
C ALA A 380 -6.38 26.15 -2.39
N LEU A 381 -6.12 25.31 -1.37
CA LEU A 381 -5.50 25.74 -0.12
C LEU A 381 -4.11 26.31 -0.35
N SER A 382 -3.27 25.64 -1.16
CA SER A 382 -1.93 26.11 -1.49
C SER A 382 -1.96 27.50 -2.16
N GLN A 383 -2.86 27.68 -3.13
CA GLN A 383 -3.04 28.96 -3.84
C GLN A 383 -3.51 30.08 -2.90
N LEU A 384 -4.50 29.81 -2.03
CA LEU A 384 -4.97 30.78 -1.01
C LEU A 384 -3.88 31.23 -0.07
N LEU A 385 -2.88 30.37 0.20
CA LEU A 385 -1.73 30.70 1.03
C LEU A 385 -0.53 31.20 0.22
N GLY A 386 -0.68 31.47 -1.08
CA GLY A 386 0.40 31.96 -1.94
C GLY A 386 1.52 30.94 -2.15
N GLY A 387 1.19 29.67 -2.15
CA GLY A 387 2.09 28.55 -2.37
C GLY A 387 1.76 27.76 -3.64
N SER A 388 2.37 26.59 -3.74
CA SER A 388 2.21 25.65 -4.87
C SER A 388 1.95 24.24 -4.38
N LEU A 389 1.33 23.42 -5.25
CA LEU A 389 1.14 21.99 -5.08
C LEU A 389 1.86 21.26 -6.21
N GLN A 390 2.63 20.24 -5.86
CA GLN A 390 3.14 19.21 -6.78
C GLN A 390 2.56 17.86 -6.39
N VAL A 391 1.95 17.16 -7.35
CA VAL A 391 1.44 15.80 -7.15
C VAL A 391 2.45 14.80 -7.68
N THR A 392 2.83 13.81 -6.85
CA THR A 392 3.79 12.76 -7.22
C THR A 392 3.25 11.39 -6.84
N GLY A 393 3.84 10.31 -7.39
CA GLY A 393 3.50 8.94 -7.04
C GLY A 393 2.02 8.59 -7.26
N ALA A 394 1.39 9.17 -8.30
CA ALA A 394 -0.01 8.93 -8.57
C ALA A 394 -0.21 7.58 -9.25
N TYR A 395 -1.11 6.76 -8.70
CA TYR A 395 -1.55 5.50 -9.30
C TYR A 395 -3.08 5.38 -9.24
N PRO A 396 -3.69 4.63 -10.19
CA PRO A 396 -5.14 4.51 -10.29
C PRO A 396 -5.72 3.63 -9.20
N ALA A 397 -7.03 3.76 -8.98
CA ALA A 397 -7.83 2.87 -8.15
C ALA A 397 -8.33 1.67 -8.97
N TRP A 398 -8.57 0.57 -8.30
CA TRP A 398 -9.48 -0.46 -8.78
C TRP A 398 -10.84 -0.21 -8.14
N GLU A 399 -11.72 0.46 -8.90
CA GLU A 399 -13.04 0.83 -8.41
C GLU A 399 -13.93 -0.41 -8.25
N TYR A 400 -14.73 -0.43 -7.17
CA TYR A 400 -15.67 -1.53 -6.94
C TYR A 400 -16.73 -1.58 -8.05
N ARG A 401 -16.85 -2.75 -8.66
CA ARG A 401 -17.81 -3.03 -9.70
C ARG A 401 -19.02 -3.75 -9.08
N ARG A 402 -20.20 -3.08 -9.06
CA ARG A 402 -21.42 -3.66 -8.45
C ARG A 402 -21.84 -4.92 -9.17
N GLU A 403 -21.85 -4.92 -10.50
CA GLU A 403 -22.17 -6.05 -11.36
C GLU A 403 -20.88 -6.59 -11.96
N SER A 404 -20.48 -7.81 -11.59
CA SER A 404 -19.28 -8.50 -12.08
C SER A 404 -19.65 -9.95 -12.37
N ALA A 405 -19.75 -10.27 -13.64
CA ALA A 405 -20.04 -11.63 -14.08
C ALA A 405 -18.93 -12.62 -13.69
N LEU A 406 -17.67 -12.13 -13.70
CA LEU A 406 -16.55 -12.95 -13.25
C LEU A 406 -16.69 -13.28 -11.76
N ARG A 407 -16.89 -12.27 -10.90
CA ARG A 407 -17.04 -12.47 -9.45
C ARG A 407 -18.19 -13.40 -9.11
N GLU A 408 -19.34 -13.25 -9.77
CA GLU A 408 -20.49 -14.12 -9.54
C GLU A 408 -20.18 -15.57 -9.88
N LYS A 409 -19.54 -15.84 -11.04
CA LYS A 409 -19.12 -17.18 -11.43
C LYS A 409 -18.13 -17.79 -10.43
N ILE A 410 -17.06 -17.08 -10.09
CA ILE A 410 -16.04 -17.62 -9.20
C ILE A 410 -16.55 -17.80 -7.76
N ALA A 411 -17.46 -16.93 -7.29
CA ALA A 411 -18.12 -17.10 -6.00
C ALA A 411 -18.99 -18.36 -5.97
N ALA A 412 -19.73 -18.63 -7.04
CA ALA A 412 -20.53 -19.86 -7.17
C ALA A 412 -19.64 -21.14 -7.17
N VAL A 413 -18.50 -21.11 -7.86
CA VAL A 413 -17.52 -22.22 -7.83
C VAL A 413 -16.98 -22.43 -6.42
N TYR A 414 -16.61 -21.33 -5.73
CA TYR A 414 -16.10 -21.41 -4.37
C TYR A 414 -17.16 -22.02 -3.41
N GLU A 415 -18.38 -21.51 -3.47
CA GLU A 415 -19.49 -22.01 -2.63
C GLU A 415 -19.81 -23.50 -2.93
N GLN A 416 -19.80 -23.90 -4.20
CA GLN A 416 -20.00 -25.31 -4.58
C GLN A 416 -18.90 -26.21 -4.01
N GLN A 417 -17.64 -25.75 -3.99
CA GLN A 417 -16.52 -26.59 -3.53
C GLN A 417 -16.37 -26.61 -2.00
N THR A 418 -16.74 -25.52 -1.32
CA THR A 418 -16.47 -25.36 0.11
C THR A 418 -17.73 -25.41 0.98
N GLY A 419 -18.92 -25.27 0.39
CA GLY A 419 -20.20 -25.15 1.11
C GLY A 419 -20.39 -23.77 1.78
N ARG A 420 -19.54 -22.78 1.49
CA ARG A 420 -19.60 -21.44 2.06
C ARG A 420 -19.39 -20.40 0.96
N ALA A 421 -20.13 -19.29 1.04
CA ALA A 421 -19.84 -18.13 0.18
C ALA A 421 -18.48 -17.51 0.54
N PRO A 422 -17.71 -17.02 -0.43
CA PRO A 422 -16.50 -16.26 -0.13
C PRO A 422 -16.85 -14.93 0.54
N LYS A 423 -15.92 -14.41 1.33
CA LYS A 423 -16.03 -13.06 1.86
C LYS A 423 -15.57 -12.06 0.81
N ILE A 424 -16.43 -11.10 0.47
CA ILE A 424 -16.08 -10.04 -0.49
C ILE A 424 -15.51 -8.87 0.29
N GLU A 425 -14.27 -8.52 -0.01
CA GLU A 425 -13.55 -7.41 0.63
C GLU A 425 -12.96 -6.43 -0.37
N ALA A 426 -12.54 -5.30 0.15
CA ALA A 426 -11.73 -4.33 -0.56
C ALA A 426 -10.72 -3.74 0.42
N ILE A 427 -9.58 -3.32 -0.10
CA ILE A 427 -8.51 -2.77 0.74
C ILE A 427 -8.32 -1.27 0.48
N HIS A 428 -7.96 -0.55 1.54
CA HIS A 428 -7.63 0.88 1.44
C HIS A 428 -6.12 1.09 1.24
N ALA A 429 -5.53 0.26 0.38
CA ALA A 429 -4.14 0.28 -0.07
C ALA A 429 -4.10 0.09 -1.60
N GLY A 430 -2.95 0.24 -2.23
CA GLY A 430 -2.77 -0.05 -3.66
C GLY A 430 -2.58 -1.55 -3.89
N LEU A 431 -3.04 -2.02 -5.05
CA LEU A 431 -2.73 -3.32 -5.63
C LEU A 431 -2.49 -3.14 -7.13
N GLU A 432 -1.74 -4.05 -7.74
CA GLU A 432 -1.52 -4.04 -9.19
C GLU A 432 -2.82 -4.10 -10.00
N CYS A 433 -3.87 -4.74 -9.44
CA CYS A 433 -5.22 -4.72 -10.00
C CYS A 433 -5.72 -3.30 -10.35
N GLY A 434 -5.30 -2.28 -9.60
CA GLY A 434 -5.61 -0.88 -9.89
C GLY A 434 -4.94 -0.38 -11.16
N LEU A 435 -3.68 -0.75 -11.39
CA LEU A 435 -2.93 -0.41 -12.60
C LEU A 435 -3.54 -1.09 -13.82
N PHE A 436 -3.84 -2.38 -13.72
CA PHE A 436 -4.51 -3.14 -14.79
C PHE A 436 -5.88 -2.55 -15.11
N ALA A 437 -6.71 -2.26 -14.11
CA ALA A 437 -8.02 -1.66 -14.30
C ALA A 437 -7.97 -0.27 -14.94
N GLY A 438 -6.94 0.51 -14.62
CA GLY A 438 -6.69 1.82 -15.21
C GLY A 438 -6.27 1.78 -16.68
N GLN A 439 -5.58 0.72 -17.11
CA GLN A 439 -5.03 0.57 -18.47
C GLN A 439 -5.89 -0.31 -19.38
N LEU A 440 -6.72 -1.20 -18.82
CA LEU A 440 -7.58 -2.12 -19.57
C LEU A 440 -9.07 -1.77 -19.36
N PRO A 441 -9.65 -0.85 -20.15
CA PRO A 441 -11.05 -0.45 -20.01
C PRO A 441 -11.98 -1.67 -20.05
N GLY A 442 -12.89 -1.77 -19.08
CA GLY A 442 -13.84 -2.86 -18.95
C GLY A 442 -13.30 -4.12 -18.28
N LEU A 443 -12.07 -4.11 -17.76
CA LEU A 443 -11.51 -5.24 -17.03
C LEU A 443 -12.43 -5.64 -15.88
N ASP A 444 -12.76 -6.93 -15.80
CA ASP A 444 -13.41 -7.58 -14.66
C ASP A 444 -12.36 -8.41 -13.93
N CYS A 445 -12.08 -8.06 -12.67
CA CYS A 445 -10.96 -8.61 -11.92
C CYS A 445 -11.41 -9.07 -10.54
N VAL A 446 -10.81 -10.13 -10.05
CA VAL A 446 -10.90 -10.58 -8.65
C VAL A 446 -9.53 -11.05 -8.21
N SER A 447 -9.13 -10.64 -7.00
CA SER A 447 -7.93 -11.15 -6.33
C SER A 447 -8.32 -12.14 -5.24
N PHE A 448 -7.59 -13.25 -5.16
CA PHE A 448 -7.71 -14.29 -4.14
C PHE A 448 -6.37 -15.02 -4.00
N GLY A 449 -6.21 -15.82 -2.98
CA GLY A 449 -4.98 -16.60 -2.79
C GLY A 449 -5.10 -17.62 -1.68
N PRO A 450 -4.03 -18.40 -1.42
CA PRO A 450 -3.93 -19.29 -0.28
C PRO A 450 -3.56 -18.52 1.01
N ASP A 451 -3.65 -19.22 2.15
CA ASP A 451 -3.21 -18.66 3.43
C ASP A 451 -1.69 -18.51 3.47
N LEU A 452 -1.22 -17.27 3.55
CA LEU A 452 0.15 -16.86 3.83
C LEU A 452 0.19 -16.16 5.19
N VAL A 453 1.21 -16.42 5.99
CA VAL A 453 1.31 -15.89 7.35
C VAL A 453 2.66 -15.20 7.53
N ASP A 454 2.67 -14.08 8.23
CA ASP A 454 3.87 -13.28 8.53
C ASP A 454 4.67 -12.89 7.26
N ILE A 455 3.97 -12.62 6.13
CA ILE A 455 4.60 -12.13 4.90
C ILE A 455 5.53 -10.94 5.19
N HIS A 456 6.49 -10.68 4.29
CA HIS A 456 7.48 -9.60 4.42
C HIS A 456 8.37 -9.70 5.67
N THR A 457 8.43 -10.87 6.30
CA THR A 457 9.31 -11.14 7.45
C THR A 457 10.02 -12.48 7.29
N ALA A 458 11.14 -12.66 8.00
CA ALA A 458 11.86 -13.94 8.05
C ALA A 458 11.08 -15.08 8.77
N ARG A 459 9.80 -14.87 9.08
CA ARG A 459 8.88 -15.88 9.64
C ARG A 459 7.77 -16.26 8.67
N GLU A 460 7.83 -15.79 7.45
CA GLU A 460 6.85 -16.07 6.40
C GLU A 460 6.61 -17.58 6.26
N LYS A 461 5.32 -17.95 6.17
CA LYS A 461 4.86 -19.33 6.03
C LYS A 461 3.69 -19.42 5.07
N MET A 462 3.66 -20.49 4.28
CA MET A 462 2.58 -20.81 3.34
C MET A 462 1.91 -22.11 3.74
N SER A 463 0.56 -22.12 3.89
CA SER A 463 -0.21 -23.30 4.25
C SER A 463 -0.33 -24.26 3.06
N ILE A 464 0.16 -25.49 3.21
CA ILE A 464 0.11 -26.55 2.19
C ILE A 464 -1.35 -26.89 1.86
N SER A 465 -2.19 -27.10 2.88
CA SER A 465 -3.58 -27.47 2.68
C SER A 465 -4.40 -26.35 2.03
N SER A 466 -4.08 -25.08 2.32
CA SER A 466 -4.69 -23.95 1.67
C SER A 466 -4.27 -23.84 0.19
N VAL A 467 -2.99 -24.04 -0.14
CA VAL A 467 -2.51 -24.12 -1.53
C VAL A 467 -3.27 -25.22 -2.30
N GLN A 468 -3.50 -26.39 -1.70
CA GLN A 468 -4.26 -27.47 -2.32
C GLN A 468 -5.71 -27.06 -2.64
N ARG A 469 -6.37 -26.38 -1.70
CA ARG A 469 -7.77 -25.93 -1.90
C ARG A 469 -7.84 -24.79 -2.90
N THR A 470 -6.92 -23.83 -2.84
CA THR A 470 -6.84 -22.72 -3.80
C THR A 470 -6.54 -23.22 -5.21
N TRP A 471 -5.64 -24.20 -5.36
CA TRP A 471 -5.40 -24.87 -6.65
C TRP A 471 -6.65 -25.51 -7.20
N LYS A 472 -7.35 -26.32 -6.40
CA LYS A 472 -8.60 -26.96 -6.80
C LYS A 472 -9.65 -25.91 -7.19
N PHE A 473 -9.72 -24.82 -6.44
CA PHE A 473 -10.62 -23.72 -6.74
C PHE A 473 -10.27 -23.05 -8.06
N LEU A 474 -9.01 -22.72 -8.30
CA LEU A 474 -8.54 -22.11 -9.56
C LEU A 474 -8.86 -22.98 -10.77
N LEU A 475 -8.66 -24.29 -10.68
CA LEU A 475 -9.04 -25.22 -11.76
C LEU A 475 -10.54 -25.22 -12.02
N GLY A 476 -11.37 -25.25 -10.97
CA GLY A 476 -12.83 -25.15 -11.10
C GLY A 476 -13.29 -23.82 -11.70
N VAL A 477 -12.59 -22.73 -11.37
CA VAL A 477 -12.85 -21.42 -11.99
C VAL A 477 -12.55 -21.45 -13.49
N LEU A 478 -11.38 -21.96 -13.89
CA LEU A 478 -11.02 -22.04 -15.31
C LEU A 478 -12.02 -22.93 -16.12
N GLU A 479 -12.45 -24.03 -15.52
CA GLU A 479 -13.48 -24.90 -16.10
C GLU A 479 -14.82 -24.17 -16.28
N ALA A 480 -15.23 -23.35 -15.30
CA ALA A 480 -16.48 -22.59 -15.33
C ALA A 480 -16.46 -21.39 -16.31
N LEU A 481 -15.28 -20.93 -16.73
CA LEU A 481 -15.11 -19.76 -17.62
C LEU A 481 -15.25 -20.12 -19.12
N LYS A 482 -16.07 -21.09 -19.44
CA LYS A 482 -16.33 -21.54 -20.81
C LYS A 482 -17.17 -20.57 -21.65
N ASP A 483 -17.93 -19.68 -20.99
CA ASP A 483 -18.85 -18.71 -21.59
C ASP A 483 -18.68 -17.28 -21.00
#